data_e987d3e5cb2833e36c4ac5726fe313f3
#
_entry.id   e987d3e5cb2833e36c4ac5726fe313f3
#
_cell.length_a   1.000
_cell.length_b   1.000
_cell.length_c   1.000
_cell.angle_alpha   90.00
_cell.angle_beta   90.00
_cell.angle_gamma   90.00
#
_symmetry.space_group_name_H-M   'P 1'
#
loop_
_entity.id
_entity.type
_entity.pdbx_description
1 polymer ?
#
loop_
_entity_poly.entity_id
_entity_poly.type
_entity_poly.pdbx_seq_one_letter_code
_entity_poly.pdbx_strand_id
1 'polypeptide(L)'
;MTKILSNDQVDGWLDKIRGAGLKFGYTCGAFDLLHAGHVDYLARSRALCDALLVAVNSDWSIRQYKDPHRPICSELERMTVVAALGSVDAVTILNDEPGG
;
A
#
# COMPACT_ATOMS: atom_id res chain seq x y z
N MET A 1 -2.15 8.76 -14.56
CA MET A 1 -0.84 8.39 -13.99
C MET A 1 -1.04 7.27 -12.98
N THR A 2 -0.27 6.21 -13.08
CA THR A 2 -0.40 5.10 -12.13
C THR A 2 0.30 5.44 -10.81
N LYS A 3 -0.34 5.05 -9.71
CA LYS A 3 0.25 5.16 -8.36
C LYS A 3 0.86 3.84 -7.91
N ILE A 4 0.65 2.77 -8.67
CA ILE A 4 1.15 1.44 -8.30
C ILE A 4 2.61 1.32 -8.74
N LEU A 5 3.49 1.06 -7.78
CA LEU A 5 4.93 0.98 -7.98
C LEU A 5 5.43 -0.43 -7.71
N SER A 6 6.37 -0.90 -8.52
CA SER A 6 7.13 -2.10 -8.16
C SER A 6 8.06 -1.74 -6.99
N ASN A 7 8.55 -2.76 -6.29
CA ASN A 7 9.49 -2.52 -5.18
C ASN A 7 10.74 -1.76 -5.65
N ASP A 8 11.17 -2.01 -6.89
CA ASP A 8 12.34 -1.31 -7.46
C ASP A 8 12.09 0.17 -7.70
N GLN A 9 10.83 0.56 -7.92
CA GLN A 9 10.45 1.95 -8.17
C GLN A 9 10.26 2.76 -6.88
N VAL A 10 10.11 2.08 -5.74
CA VAL A 10 9.84 2.74 -4.45
C VAL A 10 10.99 3.66 -4.04
N ASP A 11 12.23 3.21 -4.20
CA ASP A 11 13.40 4.01 -3.81
C ASP A 11 13.45 5.32 -4.60
N GLY A 12 13.20 5.28 -5.89
CA GLY A 12 13.16 6.48 -6.72
C GLY A 12 12.04 7.43 -6.31
N TRP A 13 10.88 6.88 -5.95
CA TRP A 13 9.76 7.68 -5.46
C TRP A 13 10.11 8.38 -4.14
N LEU A 14 10.72 7.64 -3.20
CA LEU A 14 11.16 8.19 -1.92
C LEU A 14 12.20 9.28 -2.10
N ASP A 15 13.15 9.09 -3.03
CA ASP A 15 14.17 10.09 -3.31
C ASP A 15 13.56 11.38 -3.82
N LYS A 16 12.53 11.31 -4.66
CA LYS A 16 11.83 12.50 -5.14
C LYS A 16 11.14 13.24 -4.01
N ILE A 17 10.47 12.51 -3.10
CA ILE A 17 9.79 13.12 -1.96
C ILE A 17 10.80 13.81 -1.04
N ARG A 18 11.89 13.13 -0.69
CA ARG A 18 12.94 13.70 0.16
C ARG A 18 13.62 14.89 -0.51
N GLY A 19 13.93 14.76 -1.81
CA GLY A 19 14.58 15.82 -2.57
C GLY A 19 13.74 17.07 -2.67
N ALA A 20 12.42 16.97 -2.61
CA ALA A 20 11.52 18.11 -2.59
C ALA A 20 11.33 18.69 -1.17
N GLY A 21 11.99 18.15 -0.17
CA GLY A 21 11.85 18.59 1.22
C GLY A 21 10.52 18.18 1.85
N LEU A 22 9.85 17.17 1.28
CA LEU A 22 8.55 16.72 1.76
C LEU A 22 8.69 15.55 2.71
N LYS A 23 7.71 15.41 3.60
CA LYS A 23 7.63 14.33 4.57
C LYS A 23 6.78 13.20 4.00
N PHE A 24 7.32 11.98 3.95
CA PHE A 24 6.52 10.83 3.54
C PHE A 24 6.06 10.03 4.76
N GLY A 25 4.88 9.40 4.61
CA GLY A 25 4.34 8.43 5.56
C GLY A 25 4.28 7.06 4.92
N TYR A 26 4.32 6.03 5.76
CA TYR A 26 4.27 4.65 5.32
C TYR A 26 3.30 3.87 6.19
N THR A 27 2.46 3.07 5.56
CA THR A 27 1.61 2.11 6.25
C THR A 27 1.46 0.85 5.41
N CYS A 28 1.08 -0.24 6.04
CA CYS A 28 0.86 -1.50 5.34
C CYS A 28 -0.37 -2.21 5.90
N GLY A 29 -0.92 -3.12 5.11
CA GLY A 29 -2.07 -3.89 5.51
C GLY A 29 -2.55 -4.82 4.41
N ALA A 30 -3.52 -5.65 4.74
CA ALA A 30 -4.11 -6.59 3.79
C ALA A 30 -5.08 -5.88 2.84
N PHE A 31 -5.94 -5.03 3.37
CA PHE A 31 -6.97 -4.30 2.60
C PHE A 31 -7.81 -5.24 1.73
N ASP A 32 -8.19 -6.40 2.28
CA ASP A 32 -8.89 -7.43 1.51
C ASP A 32 -10.32 -7.00 1.14
N LEU A 33 -11.07 -6.53 2.13
CA LEU A 33 -12.39 -5.96 1.89
C LEU A 33 -12.38 -4.54 2.44
N LEU A 34 -12.17 -3.58 1.54
CA LEU A 34 -12.04 -2.19 1.92
C LEU A 34 -13.38 -1.65 2.41
N HIS A 35 -13.36 -0.95 3.53
CA HIS A 35 -14.56 -0.32 4.10
C HIS A 35 -14.23 1.08 4.64
N ALA A 36 -15.26 1.77 5.16
CA ALA A 36 -15.12 3.15 5.61
C ALA A 36 -14.03 3.35 6.66
N GLY A 37 -13.80 2.34 7.52
CA GLY A 37 -12.73 2.40 8.52
C GLY A 37 -11.35 2.48 7.90
N HIS A 38 -11.10 1.74 6.80
CA HIS A 38 -9.84 1.83 6.06
C HIS A 38 -9.67 3.21 5.42
N VAL A 39 -10.74 3.73 4.83
CA VAL A 39 -10.71 5.05 4.18
C VAL A 39 -10.36 6.13 5.21
N ASP A 40 -11.00 6.09 6.37
CA ASP A 40 -10.76 7.04 7.46
C ASP A 40 -9.33 6.93 7.99
N TYR A 41 -8.84 5.71 8.23
CA TYR A 41 -7.49 5.47 8.70
C TYR A 41 -6.44 6.02 7.73
N LEU A 42 -6.62 5.76 6.43
CA LEU A 42 -5.69 6.25 5.42
C LEU A 42 -5.74 7.78 5.29
N ALA A 43 -6.92 8.38 5.41
CA ALA A 43 -7.05 9.84 5.40
C ALA A 43 -6.33 10.48 6.59
N ARG A 44 -6.45 9.89 7.79
CA ARG A 44 -5.74 10.36 8.98
C ARG A 44 -4.24 10.21 8.83
N SER A 45 -3.79 9.09 8.27
CA SER A 45 -2.37 8.85 8.01
C SER A 45 -1.81 9.90 7.06
N ARG A 46 -2.55 10.21 5.98
CA ARG A 46 -2.14 11.21 5.01
C ARG A 46 -2.04 12.60 5.62
N ALA A 47 -2.91 12.92 6.58
CA ALA A 47 -2.90 14.22 7.25
C ALA A 47 -1.62 14.45 8.07
N LEU A 48 -0.88 13.40 8.39
CA LEU A 48 0.36 13.49 9.17
C LEU A 48 1.62 13.62 8.30
N CYS A 49 1.47 13.62 6.98
CA CYS A 49 2.60 13.66 6.05
C CYS A 49 2.22 14.41 4.78
N ASP A 50 3.19 14.57 3.88
CA ASP A 50 2.97 15.24 2.59
C ASP A 50 2.71 14.24 1.47
N ALA A 51 3.12 12.99 1.64
CA ALA A 51 2.89 11.92 0.68
C ALA A 51 2.80 10.60 1.43
N LEU A 52 1.82 9.76 1.09
CA LEU A 52 1.56 8.48 1.77
C LEU A 52 1.83 7.32 0.84
N LEU A 53 2.72 6.44 1.25
CA LEU A 53 3.00 5.16 0.59
C LEU A 53 2.28 4.05 1.36
N VAL A 54 1.52 3.24 0.65
CA VAL A 54 0.82 2.08 1.23
C VAL A 54 1.37 0.81 0.63
N ALA A 55 1.83 -0.10 1.48
CA ALA A 55 2.25 -1.44 1.06
C ALA A 55 1.12 -2.43 1.36
N VAL A 56 0.70 -3.16 0.33
CA VAL A 56 -0.40 -4.12 0.42
C VAL A 56 0.19 -5.52 0.55
N ASN A 57 -0.23 -6.27 1.56
CA ASN A 57 0.25 -7.63 1.78
C ASN A 57 -0.05 -8.52 0.57
N SER A 58 0.92 -9.34 0.17
CA SER A 58 0.75 -10.29 -0.91
C SER A 58 -0.31 -11.35 -0.55
N ASP A 59 -0.84 -12.02 -1.56
CA ASP A 59 -1.76 -13.14 -1.36
C ASP A 59 -1.12 -14.22 -0.50
N TRP A 60 0.15 -14.52 -0.78
CA TRP A 60 0.90 -15.50 -0.01
C TRP A 60 0.98 -15.12 1.48
N SER A 61 1.31 -13.86 1.77
CA SER A 61 1.44 -13.36 3.13
C SER A 61 0.13 -13.50 3.92
N ILE A 62 -0.99 -13.15 3.29
CA ILE A 62 -2.30 -13.26 3.93
C ILE A 62 -2.65 -14.72 4.24
N ARG A 63 -2.40 -15.63 3.30
CA ARG A 63 -2.67 -17.06 3.51
C ARG A 63 -1.83 -17.63 4.66
N GLN A 64 -0.58 -17.17 4.79
CA GLN A 64 0.33 -17.68 5.83
C GLN A 64 0.03 -17.14 7.21
N TYR A 65 -0.27 -15.85 7.33
CA TYR A 65 -0.29 -15.16 8.61
C TYR A 65 -1.67 -14.78 9.11
N LYS A 66 -2.69 -14.86 8.27
CA LYS A 66 -4.05 -14.49 8.65
C LYS A 66 -5.03 -15.66 8.51
N ASP A 67 -5.29 -16.10 7.27
CA ASP A 67 -6.28 -17.13 7.02
C ASP A 67 -5.96 -17.83 5.70
N PRO A 68 -5.86 -19.18 5.67
CA PRO A 68 -5.62 -19.91 4.43
C PRO A 68 -6.73 -19.77 3.38
N HIS A 69 -7.92 -19.32 3.79
CA HIS A 69 -9.05 -19.07 2.87
C HIS A 69 -9.10 -17.63 2.36
N ARG A 70 -8.15 -16.81 2.79
CA ARG A 70 -7.99 -15.42 2.37
C ARG A 70 -6.78 -15.29 1.44
N PRO A 71 -6.68 -14.25 0.60
CA PRO A 71 -7.64 -13.15 0.49
C PRO A 71 -8.85 -13.51 -0.38
N ILE A 72 -9.91 -12.74 -0.26
CA ILE A 72 -11.07 -12.83 -1.17
C ILE A 72 -10.73 -12.12 -2.48
N CYS A 73 -10.10 -10.96 -2.40
CA CYS A 73 -9.64 -10.21 -3.56
C CYS A 73 -8.14 -10.43 -3.76
N SER A 74 -7.72 -10.58 -5.03
CA SER A 74 -6.30 -10.77 -5.36
C SER A 74 -5.48 -9.53 -4.97
N GLU A 75 -4.16 -9.72 -4.83
CA GLU A 75 -3.27 -8.60 -4.50
C GLU A 75 -3.34 -7.48 -5.52
N LEU A 76 -3.46 -7.78 -6.80
CA LEU A 76 -3.60 -6.76 -7.84
C LEU A 76 -4.89 -5.99 -7.68
N GLU A 77 -6.00 -6.65 -7.42
CA GLU A 77 -7.28 -6.00 -7.18
C GLU A 77 -7.23 -5.11 -5.95
N ARG A 78 -6.63 -5.60 -4.86
CA ARG A 78 -6.51 -4.84 -3.62
C ARG A 78 -5.65 -3.59 -3.81
N MET A 79 -4.52 -3.71 -4.50
CA MET A 79 -3.67 -2.56 -4.82
C MET A 79 -4.40 -1.54 -5.69
N THR A 80 -5.18 -2.01 -6.66
CA THR A 80 -5.93 -1.14 -7.56
C THR A 80 -6.95 -0.30 -6.79
N VAL A 81 -7.69 -0.93 -5.88
CA VAL A 81 -8.69 -0.24 -5.06
C VAL A 81 -8.04 0.78 -4.14
N VAL A 82 -6.97 0.38 -3.46
CA VAL A 82 -6.23 1.28 -2.55
C VAL A 82 -5.66 2.47 -3.33
N ALA A 83 -5.11 2.23 -4.53
CA ALA A 83 -4.54 3.29 -5.35
C ALA A 83 -5.58 4.31 -5.81
N ALA A 84 -6.85 3.93 -5.85
CA ALA A 84 -7.93 4.84 -6.26
C ALA A 84 -8.31 5.84 -5.17
N LEU A 85 -7.87 5.64 -3.93
CA LEU A 85 -8.20 6.53 -2.82
C LEU A 85 -7.39 7.83 -2.90
N GLY A 86 -8.08 8.94 -2.69
CA GLY A 86 -7.45 10.27 -2.77
C GLY A 86 -6.35 10.50 -1.74
N SER A 87 -6.42 9.82 -0.60
CA SER A 87 -5.42 9.94 0.47
C SER A 87 -4.11 9.23 0.17
N VAL A 88 -4.09 8.34 -0.83
CA VAL A 88 -2.94 7.50 -1.13
C VAL A 88 -2.16 8.06 -2.31
N ASP A 89 -0.86 8.27 -2.14
CA ASP A 89 0.00 8.81 -3.19
C ASP A 89 0.71 7.71 -3.97
N ALA A 90 1.06 6.61 -3.32
CA ALA A 90 1.72 5.48 -3.98
C ALA A 90 1.35 4.17 -3.29
N VAL A 91 1.32 3.09 -4.05
CA VAL A 91 1.01 1.74 -3.56
C VAL A 91 2.07 0.78 -4.08
N THR A 92 2.53 -0.11 -3.22
CA THR A 92 3.43 -1.19 -3.61
C THR A 92 2.99 -2.50 -2.94
N ILE A 93 3.58 -3.60 -3.36
CA ILE A 93 3.30 -4.90 -2.74
C ILE A 93 4.30 -5.18 -1.62
N LEU A 94 3.81 -5.74 -0.54
CA LEU A 94 4.65 -6.28 0.53
C LEU A 94 4.62 -7.81 0.39
N ASN A 95 5.64 -8.34 -0.28
CA ASN A 95 5.75 -9.77 -0.54
C ASN A 95 6.93 -10.33 0.23
N ASP A 96 6.64 -11.07 1.29
CA ASP A 96 7.64 -11.72 2.14
C ASP A 96 7.72 -13.23 1.90
N GLU A 97 7.21 -13.70 0.76
CA GLU A 97 7.33 -15.09 0.35
C GLU A 97 8.81 -15.43 0.15
N PRO A 98 9.33 -16.52 0.78
CA PRO A 98 10.72 -16.92 0.59
C PRO A 98 11.05 -17.16 -0.87
N GLY A 99 12.09 -16.48 -1.37
CA GLY A 99 12.53 -16.58 -2.76
C GLY A 99 11.68 -15.74 -3.74
N GLY A 100 10.72 -14.98 -3.23
CA GLY A 100 9.84 -14.16 -4.05
C GLY A 100 10.33 -12.74 -4.25
#